data_1ce31aedd0aad69300c1430bec4e4b1f
#
_entry.id   1ce31aedd0aad69300c1430bec4e4b1f
#
_cell.length_a   1.000
_cell.length_b   1.000
_cell.length_c   1.000
_cell.angle_alpha   90.00
_cell.angle_beta   90.00
_cell.angle_gamma   90.00
#
_symmetry.space_group_name_H-M   'P 1'
#
loop_
_entity.id
_entity.type
_entity.pdbx_description
1 polymer ?
#
loop_
_entity_poly.entity_id
_entity_poly.type
_entity_poly.pdbx_seq_one_letter_code
_entity_poly.pdbx_strand_id
1 'polypeptide(L)'
;MKYAIMSDVHANPVALETALADARALGCEKFAMLGDVTGYGYDPKRALSLVRENFDIVLMGNHDSACLGLEQRQCDLNNPNYDLDRKCRGELSDDDAKWLRGLRPLRTVAGMALAHGDFTEPKEWYYINKPAVAAANFGARKEKLLFCGHTHRAEVWSLSREKIISRPSDRRLKDVPNAPETIEFKREKGARYIVNVGSVGYPRHDLCMSYAICDPSSGVFAIRRLPFDFGSYAMSMVSHGVDLPAWLLFLLFSD
;
A
#
# COMPACT_ATOMS: atom_id res chain seq x y z
N MET A 1 -5.01 6.04 -20.49
CA MET A 1 -3.98 6.55 -19.53
C MET A 1 -3.84 5.51 -18.43
N LYS A 2 -2.65 4.92 -18.34
CA LYS A 2 -2.38 3.80 -17.45
C LYS A 2 -1.81 4.30 -16.11
N TYR A 3 -2.42 3.88 -15.02
CA TYR A 3 -2.00 4.20 -13.65
C TYR A 3 -1.22 3.04 -13.04
N ALA A 4 -0.12 3.35 -12.32
CA ALA A 4 0.45 2.51 -11.29
C ALA A 4 -0.07 3.01 -9.93
N ILE A 5 -0.67 2.14 -9.13
CA ILE A 5 -1.25 2.46 -7.82
C ILE A 5 -0.50 1.64 -6.78
N MET A 6 0.29 2.32 -5.96
CA MET A 6 1.22 1.76 -4.98
C MET A 6 0.82 2.16 -3.56
N SER A 7 1.24 1.39 -2.57
CA SER A 7 0.97 1.64 -1.14
C SER A 7 2.05 1.04 -0.26
N ASP A 8 2.11 1.49 0.99
CA ASP A 8 2.85 0.81 2.06
C ASP A 8 4.34 0.64 1.72
N VAL A 9 5.00 1.77 1.45
CA VAL A 9 6.45 1.85 1.13
C VAL A 9 7.29 1.64 2.39
N HIS A 10 6.83 2.19 3.52
CA HIS A 10 7.45 2.02 4.83
C HIS A 10 8.96 2.29 4.83
N ALA A 11 9.34 3.50 4.43
CA ALA A 11 10.74 3.96 4.44
C ALA A 11 11.72 2.99 3.73
N ASN A 12 11.24 2.26 2.71
CA ASN A 12 12.01 1.36 1.85
C ASN A 12 12.17 1.95 0.44
N PRO A 13 13.11 2.89 0.23
CA PRO A 13 13.31 3.52 -1.07
C PRO A 13 13.79 2.55 -2.14
N VAL A 14 14.52 1.48 -1.77
CA VAL A 14 15.04 0.49 -2.73
C VAL A 14 13.90 -0.29 -3.40
N ALA A 15 12.93 -0.74 -2.61
CA ALA A 15 11.73 -1.39 -3.15
C ALA A 15 10.90 -0.42 -4.00
N LEU A 16 10.77 0.84 -3.56
CA LEU A 16 10.04 1.85 -4.33
C LEU A 16 10.69 2.14 -5.68
N GLU A 17 12.01 2.28 -5.74
CA GLU A 17 12.75 2.48 -7.00
C GLU A 17 12.54 1.29 -7.96
N THR A 18 12.59 0.06 -7.43
CA THR A 18 12.33 -1.17 -8.20
C THR A 18 10.91 -1.17 -8.79
N ALA A 19 9.90 -0.85 -7.96
CA ALA A 19 8.51 -0.80 -8.41
C ALA A 19 8.26 0.32 -9.43
N LEU A 20 8.86 1.50 -9.24
CA LEU A 20 8.79 2.62 -10.20
C LEU A 20 9.41 2.26 -11.55
N ALA A 21 10.58 1.62 -11.55
CA ALA A 21 11.24 1.18 -12.78
C ALA A 21 10.39 0.16 -13.55
N ASP A 22 9.83 -0.85 -12.87
CA ASP A 22 8.95 -1.85 -13.45
C ASP A 22 7.66 -1.22 -14.01
N ALA A 23 7.01 -0.35 -13.25
CA ALA A 23 5.79 0.32 -13.70
C ALA A 23 6.01 1.20 -14.95
N ARG A 24 7.14 1.90 -15.03
CA ARG A 24 7.53 2.67 -16.21
C ARG A 24 7.79 1.77 -17.41
N ALA A 25 8.49 0.65 -17.21
CA ALA A 25 8.73 -0.33 -18.28
C ALA A 25 7.42 -0.93 -18.82
N LEU A 26 6.37 -1.03 -17.99
CA LEU A 26 5.03 -1.45 -18.39
C LEU A 26 4.18 -0.33 -19.00
N GLY A 27 4.75 0.87 -19.19
CA GLY A 27 4.08 2.01 -19.81
C GLY A 27 3.03 2.68 -18.91
N CYS A 28 3.20 2.65 -17.60
CA CYS A 28 2.40 3.47 -16.70
C CYS A 28 2.80 4.95 -16.84
N GLU A 29 1.80 5.81 -17.01
CA GLU A 29 1.95 7.24 -17.27
C GLU A 29 1.61 8.09 -16.03
N LYS A 30 0.81 7.53 -15.11
CA LYS A 30 0.33 8.16 -13.88
C LYS A 30 0.63 7.30 -12.68
N PHE A 31 1.02 7.95 -11.59
CA PHE A 31 1.43 7.27 -10.37
C PHE A 31 0.60 7.76 -9.19
N ALA A 32 0.01 6.82 -8.43
CA ALA A 32 -0.73 7.10 -7.22
C ALA A 32 -0.13 6.33 -6.04
N MET A 33 0.15 7.04 -4.94
CA MET A 33 0.59 6.50 -3.67
C MET A 33 -0.57 6.59 -2.68
N LEU A 34 -0.96 5.46 -2.11
CA LEU A 34 -2.11 5.38 -1.21
C LEU A 34 -1.76 5.69 0.26
N GLY A 35 -0.50 5.95 0.57
CA GLY A 35 -0.02 6.28 1.92
C GLY A 35 0.96 5.27 2.49
N ASP A 36 1.31 5.48 3.76
CA ASP A 36 2.36 4.75 4.48
C ASP A 36 3.69 4.77 3.73
N VAL A 37 4.12 5.99 3.42
CA VAL A 37 5.45 6.25 2.88
C VAL A 37 6.50 6.07 3.98
N THR A 38 6.15 6.44 5.21
CA THR A 38 6.98 6.37 6.42
C THR A 38 6.70 5.10 7.25
N GLY A 39 7.40 4.93 8.37
CA GLY A 39 7.26 3.80 9.29
C GLY A 39 8.09 2.58 8.89
N TYR A 40 8.29 1.65 9.80
CA TYR A 40 9.00 0.36 9.75
C TYR A 40 10.43 0.36 9.21
N GLY A 41 10.72 0.97 8.08
CA GLY A 41 12.04 0.98 7.45
C GLY A 41 12.99 2.03 8.01
N TYR A 42 14.15 2.17 7.39
CA TYR A 42 15.25 2.99 7.94
C TYR A 42 15.53 4.28 7.16
N ASP A 43 14.95 4.50 5.99
CA ASP A 43 15.24 5.70 5.18
C ASP A 43 13.96 6.45 4.76
N PRO A 44 13.28 7.09 5.72
CA PRO A 44 12.05 7.84 5.42
C PRO A 44 12.29 9.05 4.54
N LYS A 45 13.44 9.73 4.66
CA LYS A 45 13.74 10.94 3.88
C LYS A 45 13.84 10.64 2.39
N ARG A 46 14.58 9.60 2.02
CA ARG A 46 14.71 9.19 0.61
C ARG A 46 13.38 8.68 0.06
N ALA A 47 12.63 7.90 0.86
CA ALA A 47 11.30 7.43 0.44
C ALA A 47 10.34 8.60 0.16
N LEU A 48 10.30 9.61 1.05
CA LEU A 48 9.50 10.83 0.87
C LEU A 48 9.93 11.63 -0.38
N SER A 49 11.24 11.83 -0.59
CA SER A 49 11.76 12.52 -1.78
C SER A 49 11.30 11.81 -3.05
N LEU A 50 11.49 10.49 -3.13
CA LEU A 50 11.06 9.70 -4.28
C LEU A 50 9.54 9.79 -4.53
N VAL A 51 8.72 9.77 -3.48
CA VAL A 51 7.28 9.92 -3.62
C VAL A 51 6.91 11.31 -4.11
N ARG A 52 7.48 12.37 -3.54
CA ARG A 52 7.22 13.75 -3.95
C ARG A 52 7.61 14.03 -5.41
N GLU A 53 8.68 13.40 -5.88
CA GLU A 53 9.21 13.60 -7.23
C GLU A 53 8.46 12.80 -8.30
N ASN A 54 7.88 11.65 -7.95
CA ASN A 54 7.43 10.67 -8.93
C ASN A 54 5.92 10.43 -8.95
N PHE A 55 5.16 10.88 -7.94
CA PHE A 55 3.74 10.57 -7.83
C PHE A 55 2.85 11.79 -8.09
N ASP A 56 1.86 11.61 -8.97
CA ASP A 56 0.84 12.64 -9.29
C ASP A 56 -0.20 12.76 -8.18
N ILE A 57 -0.42 11.68 -7.43
CA ILE A 57 -1.42 11.58 -6.37
C ILE A 57 -0.77 10.91 -5.17
N VAL A 58 -0.84 11.56 -4.02
CA VAL A 58 -0.37 10.99 -2.75
C VAL A 58 -1.46 11.14 -1.71
N LEU A 59 -1.72 10.07 -0.99
CA LEU A 59 -2.63 10.05 0.15
C LEU A 59 -1.85 9.91 1.44
N MET A 60 -2.47 10.27 2.56
CA MET A 60 -1.95 10.03 3.89
C MET A 60 -2.30 8.60 4.33
N GLY A 61 -1.33 7.87 4.87
CA GLY A 61 -1.55 6.63 5.61
C GLY A 61 -1.44 6.84 7.12
N ASN A 62 -1.69 5.79 7.89
CA ASN A 62 -1.65 5.86 9.36
C ASN A 62 -0.24 6.07 9.91
N HIS A 63 0.79 5.47 9.31
CA HIS A 63 2.18 5.69 9.71
C HIS A 63 2.66 7.10 9.35
N ASP A 64 2.21 7.68 8.24
CA ASP A 64 2.48 9.08 7.91
C ASP A 64 1.83 10.01 8.94
N SER A 65 0.60 9.71 9.35
CA SER A 65 -0.12 10.44 10.40
C SER A 65 0.54 10.28 11.78
N ALA A 66 0.96 9.06 12.14
CA ALA A 66 1.68 8.77 13.39
C ALA A 66 3.04 9.47 13.45
N CYS A 67 3.79 9.49 12.34
CA CYS A 67 5.05 10.20 12.20
C CYS A 67 4.88 11.71 12.47
N LEU A 68 3.72 12.29 12.12
CA LEU A 68 3.36 13.68 12.44
C LEU A 68 2.85 13.88 13.87
N GLY A 69 2.55 12.81 14.61
CA GLY A 69 1.91 12.84 15.92
C GLY A 69 0.45 13.23 15.92
N LEU A 70 -0.25 12.97 14.84
CA LEU A 70 -1.67 13.29 14.71
C LEU A 70 -2.58 12.17 15.23
N GLU A 71 -2.06 10.95 15.39
CA GLU A 71 -2.80 9.77 15.84
C GLU A 71 -2.77 9.64 17.37
N GLN A 72 -3.86 9.99 18.05
CA GLN A 72 -3.95 9.84 19.50
C GLN A 72 -4.11 8.38 19.97
N ARG A 73 -4.79 7.53 19.20
CA ARG A 73 -5.02 6.12 19.55
C ARG A 73 -3.84 5.21 19.26
N GLN A 74 -3.03 5.57 18.27
CA GLN A 74 -1.87 4.80 17.82
C GLN A 74 -0.58 5.34 18.43
N CYS A 75 -0.58 6.57 18.93
CA CYS A 75 0.52 7.16 19.69
C CYS A 75 0.49 6.76 21.18
N ASP A 76 0.10 5.54 21.50
CA ASP A 76 0.49 5.00 22.79
C ASP A 76 2.02 4.96 22.80
N LEU A 77 2.59 5.91 23.55
CA LEU A 77 4.04 6.12 23.66
C LEU A 77 4.81 4.87 24.11
N ASN A 78 4.08 3.85 24.56
CA ASN A 78 4.61 2.58 25.02
C ASN A 78 4.43 1.44 24.00
N ASN A 79 3.81 1.69 22.83
CA ASN A 79 3.66 0.65 21.82
C ASN A 79 4.92 0.62 20.92
N PRO A 80 5.74 -0.46 20.98
CA PRO A 80 6.97 -0.56 20.20
C PRO A 80 6.76 -0.52 18.69
N ASN A 81 5.56 -0.83 18.21
CA ASN A 81 5.24 -0.74 16.79
C ASN A 81 5.33 0.70 16.23
N TYR A 82 5.31 1.72 17.10
CA TYR A 82 5.41 3.14 16.72
C TYR A 82 6.74 3.78 17.10
N ASP A 83 7.72 3.00 17.59
CA ASP A 83 9.06 3.54 17.90
C ASP A 83 9.73 4.10 16.65
N LEU A 84 9.56 3.43 15.51
CA LEU A 84 10.09 3.88 14.23
C LEU A 84 9.38 5.14 13.69
N ASP A 85 8.09 5.30 13.95
CA ASP A 85 7.37 6.52 13.60
C ASP A 85 7.83 7.70 14.45
N ARG A 86 8.12 7.47 15.74
CA ARG A 86 8.72 8.49 16.60
C ARG A 86 10.13 8.87 16.16
N LYS A 87 10.97 7.90 15.78
CA LYS A 87 12.30 8.13 15.22
C LYS A 87 12.19 8.91 13.90
N CYS A 88 11.31 8.48 13.02
CA CYS A 88 11.01 9.15 11.75
C CYS A 88 10.63 10.63 11.97
N ARG A 89 9.79 10.94 12.98
CA ARG A 89 9.44 12.33 13.31
C ARG A 89 10.67 13.20 13.58
N GLY A 90 11.67 12.67 14.30
CA GLY A 90 12.91 13.37 14.58
C GLY A 90 13.79 13.62 13.34
N GLU A 91 13.51 12.89 12.26
CA GLU A 91 14.24 12.98 11.00
C GLU A 91 13.56 13.86 9.95
N LEU A 92 12.25 14.14 10.08
CA LEU A 92 11.52 14.97 9.13
C LEU A 92 12.00 16.42 9.16
N SER A 93 12.17 17.01 7.98
CA SER A 93 12.25 18.46 7.86
C SER A 93 10.89 19.13 8.09
N ASP A 94 10.90 20.42 8.42
CA ASP A 94 9.66 21.20 8.54
C ASP A 94 8.84 21.19 7.23
N ASP A 95 9.54 21.18 6.08
CA ASP A 95 8.90 21.11 4.76
C ASP A 95 8.24 19.75 4.51
N ASP A 96 8.89 18.63 4.87
CA ASP A 96 8.31 17.29 4.79
C ASP A 96 7.10 17.17 5.71
N ALA A 97 7.21 17.62 6.94
CA ALA A 97 6.12 17.61 7.90
C ALA A 97 4.93 18.46 7.42
N LYS A 98 5.19 19.62 6.83
CA LYS A 98 4.16 20.48 6.23
C LYS A 98 3.50 19.82 5.04
N TRP A 99 4.29 19.21 4.17
CA TRP A 99 3.78 18.51 2.99
C TRP A 99 2.88 17.32 3.39
N LEU A 100 3.35 16.46 4.30
CA LEU A 100 2.57 15.34 4.82
C LEU A 100 1.24 15.80 5.44
N ARG A 101 1.23 16.89 6.26
CA ARG A 101 -0.01 17.44 6.82
C ARG A 101 -1.02 17.90 5.78
N GLY A 102 -0.57 18.24 4.58
CA GLY A 102 -1.42 18.62 3.44
C GLY A 102 -2.09 17.45 2.73
N LEU A 103 -1.67 16.21 2.99
CA LEU A 103 -2.22 15.02 2.35
C LEU A 103 -3.63 14.72 2.85
N ARG A 104 -4.44 14.12 1.98
CA ARG A 104 -5.79 13.67 2.29
C ARG A 104 -5.83 12.15 2.40
N PRO A 105 -6.66 11.57 3.27
CA PRO A 105 -6.75 10.11 3.42
C PRO A 105 -7.59 9.47 2.30
N LEU A 106 -8.32 10.25 1.50
CA LEU A 106 -9.19 9.77 0.42
C LEU A 106 -9.24 10.77 -0.73
N ARG A 107 -9.21 10.25 -1.97
CA ARG A 107 -9.44 11.02 -3.21
C ARG A 107 -10.22 10.21 -4.22
N THR A 108 -10.96 10.92 -5.09
CA THR A 108 -11.53 10.33 -6.32
C THR A 108 -10.80 10.92 -7.53
N VAL A 109 -10.34 10.07 -8.42
CA VAL A 109 -9.64 10.45 -9.65
C VAL A 109 -10.00 9.50 -10.77
N ALA A 110 -10.27 10.03 -11.97
CA ALA A 110 -10.62 9.25 -13.17
C ALA A 110 -11.72 8.19 -12.92
N GLY A 111 -12.69 8.47 -12.04
CA GLY A 111 -13.76 7.55 -11.67
C GLY A 111 -13.36 6.40 -10.74
N MET A 112 -12.15 6.45 -10.18
CA MET A 112 -11.67 5.54 -9.15
C MET A 112 -11.70 6.24 -7.78
N ALA A 113 -12.07 5.51 -6.71
CA ALA A 113 -11.87 5.95 -5.34
C ALA A 113 -10.55 5.38 -4.81
N LEU A 114 -9.76 6.22 -4.17
CA LEU A 114 -8.45 5.88 -3.61
C LEU A 114 -8.47 6.22 -2.11
N ALA A 115 -8.10 5.27 -1.25
CA ALA A 115 -7.92 5.47 0.19
C ALA A 115 -6.72 4.64 0.67
N HIS A 116 -6.16 4.97 1.84
CA HIS A 116 -5.13 4.11 2.42
C HIS A 116 -5.77 2.84 3.01
N GLY A 117 -6.66 2.98 3.97
CA GLY A 117 -7.38 1.88 4.61
C GLY A 117 -8.77 1.68 4.02
N ASP A 118 -9.79 2.17 4.70
CA ASP A 118 -11.18 2.02 4.31
C ASP A 118 -11.80 3.30 3.73
N PHE A 119 -13.01 3.18 3.18
CA PHE A 119 -13.73 4.28 2.52
C PHE A 119 -14.89 4.82 3.34
N THR A 120 -15.21 4.19 4.48
CA THR A 120 -16.31 4.61 5.37
C THR A 120 -15.85 5.72 6.30
N GLU A 121 -14.74 5.49 6.98
CA GLU A 121 -14.09 6.42 7.91
C GLU A 121 -12.58 6.47 7.63
N PRO A 122 -12.13 7.12 6.54
CA PRO A 122 -10.76 6.99 6.02
C PRO A 122 -9.65 7.41 6.98
N LYS A 123 -9.96 8.12 8.07
CA LYS A 123 -9.00 8.52 9.11
C LYS A 123 -8.91 7.53 10.28
N GLU A 124 -9.78 6.52 10.32
CA GLU A 124 -9.76 5.48 11.35
C GLU A 124 -8.97 4.25 10.93
N TRP A 125 -8.56 4.20 9.67
CA TRP A 125 -7.64 3.19 9.12
C TRP A 125 -8.11 1.74 9.32
N TYR A 126 -9.43 1.45 9.16
CA TYR A 126 -9.94 0.09 9.30
C TYR A 126 -9.45 -0.83 8.19
N TYR A 127 -9.18 -2.08 8.54
CA TYR A 127 -8.82 -3.11 7.57
C TYR A 127 -10.05 -3.63 6.81
N ILE A 128 -9.99 -3.62 5.49
CA ILE A 128 -10.99 -4.31 4.65
C ILE A 128 -10.54 -5.78 4.49
N ASN A 129 -10.84 -6.60 5.49
CA ASN A 129 -10.38 -7.99 5.58
C ASN A 129 -11.50 -9.01 5.81
N LYS A 130 -12.76 -8.57 5.76
CA LYS A 130 -13.96 -9.41 5.98
C LYS A 130 -15.08 -9.00 5.02
N PRO A 131 -15.95 -9.93 4.57
CA PRO A 131 -17.05 -9.62 3.67
C PRO A 131 -17.98 -8.51 4.16
N ALA A 132 -18.30 -8.47 5.47
CA ALA A 132 -19.15 -7.44 6.04
C ALA A 132 -18.51 -6.04 5.97
N VAL A 133 -17.20 -5.92 6.17
CA VAL A 133 -16.47 -4.67 6.04
C VAL A 133 -16.42 -4.23 4.57
N ALA A 134 -16.14 -5.17 3.65
CA ALA A 134 -16.19 -4.88 2.22
C ALA A 134 -17.58 -4.40 1.77
N ALA A 135 -18.67 -4.98 2.32
CA ALA A 135 -20.05 -4.55 2.07
C ALA A 135 -20.27 -3.09 2.47
N ALA A 136 -19.87 -2.71 3.69
CA ALA A 136 -19.98 -1.34 4.17
C ALA A 136 -19.23 -0.36 3.25
N ASN A 137 -18.03 -0.72 2.84
CA ASN A 137 -17.19 0.09 1.95
C ASN A 137 -17.82 0.24 0.55
N PHE A 138 -18.42 -0.81 -0.01
CA PHE A 138 -19.22 -0.70 -1.23
C PHE A 138 -20.44 0.21 -1.05
N GLY A 139 -21.06 0.21 0.14
CA GLY A 139 -22.17 1.11 0.48
C GLY A 139 -21.76 2.57 0.55
N ALA A 140 -20.57 2.86 1.06
CA ALA A 140 -20.06 4.22 1.24
C ALA A 140 -19.65 4.92 -0.06
N ARG A 141 -19.41 4.18 -1.15
CA ARG A 141 -18.88 4.71 -2.42
C ARG A 141 -19.77 4.31 -3.58
N LYS A 142 -19.68 5.05 -4.69
CA LYS A 142 -20.42 4.75 -5.95
C LYS A 142 -19.49 4.33 -7.09
N GLU A 143 -18.22 4.56 -6.96
CA GLU A 143 -17.21 4.23 -7.96
C GLU A 143 -17.21 2.72 -8.24
N LYS A 144 -16.82 2.34 -9.45
CA LYS A 144 -16.74 0.93 -9.86
C LYS A 144 -15.44 0.27 -9.40
N LEU A 145 -14.39 1.07 -9.23
CA LEU A 145 -13.07 0.65 -8.77
C LEU A 145 -12.67 1.47 -7.54
N LEU A 146 -12.36 0.79 -6.47
CA LEU A 146 -11.88 1.33 -5.22
C LEU A 146 -10.52 0.69 -4.93
N PHE A 147 -9.47 1.48 -4.73
CA PHE A 147 -8.12 0.98 -4.44
C PHE A 147 -7.71 1.37 -3.03
N CYS A 148 -7.18 0.39 -2.28
CA CYS A 148 -6.66 0.57 -0.93
C CYS A 148 -5.37 -0.23 -0.70
N GLY A 149 -4.70 0.02 0.42
CA GLY A 149 -3.52 -0.69 0.92
C GLY A 149 -3.72 -1.16 2.35
N HIS A 150 -2.82 -0.77 3.24
CA HIS A 150 -2.89 -0.88 4.70
C HIS A 150 -2.79 -2.32 5.26
N THR A 151 -3.39 -3.32 4.63
CA THR A 151 -3.28 -4.71 5.09
C THR A 151 -1.96 -5.36 4.69
N HIS A 152 -1.20 -4.75 3.79
CA HIS A 152 0.00 -5.29 3.13
C HIS A 152 -0.25 -6.61 2.38
N ARG A 153 -1.50 -6.87 2.03
CA ARG A 153 -1.91 -8.08 1.31
C ARG A 153 -2.65 -7.69 0.04
N ALA A 154 -2.14 -8.13 -1.11
CA ALA A 154 -2.87 -7.96 -2.36
C ALA A 154 -4.15 -8.81 -2.33
N GLU A 155 -5.30 -8.17 -2.54
CA GLU A 155 -6.60 -8.81 -2.46
C GLU A 155 -7.63 -8.10 -3.33
N VAL A 156 -8.55 -8.85 -3.92
CA VAL A 156 -9.63 -8.29 -4.73
C VAL A 156 -10.98 -8.75 -4.20
N TRP A 157 -11.80 -7.79 -3.78
CA TRP A 157 -13.20 -7.99 -3.44
C TRP A 157 -14.08 -7.58 -4.61
N SER A 158 -15.11 -8.36 -4.91
CA SER A 158 -16.08 -8.01 -5.94
C SER A 158 -17.49 -8.00 -5.39
N LEU A 159 -18.27 -7.01 -5.79
CA LEU A 159 -19.71 -6.94 -5.55
C LEU A 159 -20.42 -7.10 -6.90
N SER A 160 -21.09 -8.25 -7.11
CA SER A 160 -21.88 -8.56 -8.30
C SER A 160 -23.23 -9.13 -7.87
N ARG A 161 -24.33 -8.60 -8.40
CA ARG A 161 -25.70 -9.07 -8.11
C ARG A 161 -25.96 -9.28 -6.62
N GLU A 162 -25.63 -8.28 -5.79
CA GLU A 162 -25.81 -8.29 -4.33
C GLU A 162 -24.97 -9.34 -3.57
N LYS A 163 -24.09 -10.07 -4.23
CA LYS A 163 -23.15 -10.98 -3.58
C LYS A 163 -21.76 -10.35 -3.46
N ILE A 164 -21.24 -10.32 -2.25
CA ILE A 164 -19.86 -9.94 -1.99
C ILE A 164 -19.03 -11.20 -2.00
N ILE A 165 -18.08 -11.27 -2.91
CA ILE A 165 -17.18 -12.39 -3.05
C ILE A 165 -15.76 -11.85 -2.84
N SER A 166 -15.09 -12.30 -1.79
CA SER A 166 -13.64 -12.18 -1.71
C SER A 166 -13.02 -13.11 -2.75
N ARG A 167 -12.02 -12.63 -3.47
CA ARG A 167 -11.15 -13.47 -4.30
C ARG A 167 -9.73 -13.51 -3.71
N PRO A 168 -9.56 -13.89 -2.43
CA PRO A 168 -8.24 -13.98 -1.81
C PRO A 168 -7.45 -15.18 -2.32
N SER A 169 -8.10 -16.05 -3.08
CA SER A 169 -7.61 -17.40 -3.35
C SER A 169 -7.15 -17.63 -4.77
N ASP A 170 -6.82 -16.61 -5.51
CA ASP A 170 -5.89 -16.91 -6.60
C ASP A 170 -4.58 -17.33 -5.92
N ARG A 171 -4.24 -18.61 -6.00
CA ARG A 171 -3.01 -19.16 -5.38
C ARG A 171 -1.79 -18.34 -5.76
N ARG A 172 -1.81 -17.76 -6.97
CA ARG A 172 -0.78 -16.86 -7.47
C ARG A 172 -0.58 -15.62 -6.60
N LEU A 173 -1.58 -15.20 -5.81
CA LEU A 173 -1.43 -14.10 -4.85
C LEU A 173 -0.79 -14.52 -3.51
N LYS A 174 -0.50 -15.80 -3.33
CA LYS A 174 0.07 -16.34 -2.08
C LYS A 174 1.50 -16.85 -2.23
N ASP A 175 1.88 -17.26 -3.44
CA ASP A 175 3.19 -17.82 -3.70
C ASP A 175 4.16 -16.70 -4.07
N VAL A 176 5.40 -16.74 -3.57
CA VAL A 176 6.46 -15.80 -3.99
C VAL A 176 6.82 -16.11 -5.44
N PRO A 177 6.64 -15.18 -6.38
CA PRO A 177 6.96 -15.43 -7.77
C PRO A 177 8.49 -15.46 -7.97
N ASN A 178 8.97 -16.38 -8.79
CA ASN A 178 10.39 -16.43 -9.18
C ASN A 178 10.76 -15.33 -10.20
N ALA A 179 9.77 -14.71 -10.83
CA ALA A 179 9.93 -13.63 -11.80
C ALA A 179 8.73 -12.66 -11.70
N PRO A 180 8.87 -11.42 -12.18
CA PRO A 180 7.77 -10.48 -12.20
C PRO A 180 6.54 -11.03 -12.92
N GLU A 181 5.37 -11.01 -12.27
CA GLU A 181 4.11 -11.50 -12.84
C GLU A 181 3.00 -10.46 -12.80
N THR A 182 2.05 -10.57 -13.73
CA THR A 182 0.85 -9.73 -13.79
C THR A 182 -0.40 -10.60 -13.73
N ILE A 183 -1.26 -10.35 -12.75
CA ILE A 183 -2.53 -11.06 -12.58
C ILE A 183 -3.65 -10.11 -12.99
N GLU A 184 -4.22 -10.35 -14.18
CA GLU A 184 -5.27 -9.50 -14.75
C GLU A 184 -6.66 -9.89 -14.26
N PHE A 185 -7.50 -8.87 -14.07
CA PHE A 185 -8.91 -8.98 -13.74
C PHE A 185 -9.75 -8.19 -14.76
N LYS A 186 -10.67 -8.87 -15.44
CA LYS A 186 -11.64 -8.22 -16.32
C LYS A 186 -12.86 -7.79 -15.49
N ARG A 187 -13.28 -6.54 -15.66
CA ARG A 187 -14.48 -6.01 -15.01
C ARG A 187 -15.73 -6.64 -15.63
N GLU A 188 -16.54 -7.29 -14.82
CA GLU A 188 -17.85 -7.76 -15.24
C GLU A 188 -18.85 -6.61 -15.33
N LYS A 189 -19.82 -6.70 -16.26
CA LYS A 189 -20.86 -5.68 -16.41
C LYS A 189 -21.69 -5.57 -15.12
N GLY A 190 -21.77 -4.37 -14.57
CA GLY A 190 -22.51 -4.09 -13.33
C GLY A 190 -21.76 -4.43 -12.05
N ALA A 191 -20.60 -5.07 -12.11
CA ALA A 191 -19.79 -5.36 -10.92
C ALA A 191 -18.99 -4.15 -10.47
N ARG A 192 -18.64 -4.14 -9.18
CA ARG A 192 -17.78 -3.19 -8.51
C ARG A 192 -16.66 -3.94 -7.80
N TYR A 193 -15.51 -3.30 -7.65
CA TYR A 193 -14.34 -3.95 -7.09
C TYR A 193 -13.68 -3.07 -6.04
N ILE A 194 -13.26 -3.68 -4.93
CA ILE A 194 -12.26 -3.12 -4.00
C ILE A 194 -10.98 -3.91 -4.25
N VAL A 195 -9.91 -3.21 -4.56
CA VAL A 195 -8.60 -3.76 -4.87
C VAL A 195 -7.64 -3.30 -3.81
N ASN A 196 -7.23 -4.20 -2.93
CA ASN A 196 -6.08 -3.95 -2.08
C ASN A 196 -4.81 -4.22 -2.89
N VAL A 197 -3.97 -3.20 -3.01
CA VAL A 197 -2.80 -3.26 -3.89
C VAL A 197 -1.63 -4.02 -3.25
N GLY A 198 -1.74 -4.38 -1.97
CA GLY A 198 -0.67 -4.97 -1.19
C GLY A 198 0.33 -3.93 -0.70
N SER A 199 1.59 -4.29 -0.64
CA SER A 199 2.68 -3.42 -0.16
C SER A 199 3.85 -3.45 -1.12
N VAL A 200 4.45 -2.28 -1.36
CA VAL A 200 5.71 -2.16 -2.09
C VAL A 200 6.89 -2.47 -1.16
N GLY A 201 6.94 -1.86 0.02
CA GLY A 201 8.14 -1.87 0.86
C GLY A 201 8.13 -2.84 2.03
N TYR A 202 6.95 -3.32 2.45
CA TYR A 202 6.83 -4.12 3.67
C TYR A 202 5.71 -5.18 3.60
N PRO A 203 5.77 -6.15 2.68
CA PRO A 203 4.79 -7.23 2.58
C PRO A 203 4.84 -8.10 3.83
N ARG A 204 3.67 -8.58 4.30
CA ARG A 204 3.58 -9.33 5.58
C ARG A 204 3.38 -10.83 5.43
N HIS A 205 3.07 -11.32 4.25
CA HIS A 205 2.59 -12.71 4.11
C HIS A 205 3.35 -13.55 3.09
N ASP A 206 3.97 -12.92 2.10
CA ASP A 206 4.52 -13.62 0.96
C ASP A 206 5.87 -13.04 0.50
N LEU A 207 6.47 -12.11 1.26
CA LEU A 207 7.74 -11.45 0.92
C LEU A 207 7.83 -11.00 -0.56
N CYS A 208 6.69 -10.63 -1.13
CA CYS A 208 6.57 -10.24 -2.52
C CYS A 208 6.03 -8.81 -2.59
N MET A 209 6.75 -7.93 -3.27
CA MET A 209 6.24 -6.59 -3.56
C MET A 209 5.01 -6.68 -4.45
N SER A 210 4.03 -5.84 -4.22
CA SER A 210 2.87 -5.75 -5.09
C SER A 210 2.35 -4.32 -5.24
N TYR A 211 1.76 -4.06 -6.42
CA TYR A 211 1.04 -2.83 -6.72
C TYR A 211 -0.04 -3.10 -7.78
N ALA A 212 -0.98 -2.18 -7.97
CA ALA A 212 -1.98 -2.34 -9.00
C ALA A 212 -1.65 -1.53 -10.25
N ILE A 213 -2.06 -2.07 -11.40
CA ILE A 213 -2.06 -1.38 -12.70
C ILE A 213 -3.51 -1.23 -13.14
N CYS A 214 -3.90 -0.03 -13.57
CA CYS A 214 -5.24 0.22 -14.04
C CYS A 214 -5.26 1.26 -15.15
N ASP A 215 -5.94 0.95 -16.25
CA ASP A 215 -6.47 1.96 -17.16
C ASP A 215 -7.99 2.06 -16.92
N PRO A 216 -8.49 3.17 -16.34
CA PRO A 216 -9.92 3.30 -16.01
C PRO A 216 -10.85 3.15 -17.20
N SER A 217 -10.35 3.41 -18.41
CA SER A 217 -11.12 3.29 -19.66
C SER A 217 -11.19 1.86 -20.21
N SER A 218 -10.24 0.97 -19.88
CA SER A 218 -10.06 -0.35 -20.51
C SER A 218 -10.93 -1.37 -19.82
N GLY A 219 -11.68 -1.45 -19.03
CA GLY A 219 -12.40 -2.59 -18.38
C GLY A 219 -11.49 -3.66 -17.76
N VAL A 220 -10.17 -3.38 -17.63
CA VAL A 220 -9.17 -4.29 -17.04
C VAL A 220 -8.39 -3.55 -15.96
N PHE A 221 -8.09 -4.24 -14.87
CA PHE A 221 -7.10 -3.86 -13.89
C PHE A 221 -6.27 -5.09 -13.53
N ALA A 222 -5.10 -4.89 -12.97
CA ALA A 222 -4.19 -5.97 -12.64
C ALA A 222 -3.49 -5.74 -11.30
N ILE A 223 -3.11 -6.84 -10.65
CA ILE A 223 -2.10 -6.84 -9.58
C ILE A 223 -0.77 -7.24 -10.22
N ARG A 224 0.22 -6.39 -10.05
CA ARG A 224 1.61 -6.66 -10.40
C ARG A 224 2.34 -7.14 -9.17
N ARG A 225 3.10 -8.24 -9.32
CA ARG A 225 3.89 -8.84 -8.23
C ARG A 225 5.35 -8.93 -8.67
N LEU A 226 6.23 -8.53 -7.78
CA LEU A 226 7.67 -8.50 -8.05
C LEU A 226 8.42 -9.26 -6.95
N PRO A 227 9.33 -10.17 -7.31
CA PRO A 227 10.28 -10.69 -6.35
C PRO A 227 11.17 -9.54 -5.83
N PHE A 228 11.51 -9.59 -4.55
CA PHE A 228 12.41 -8.63 -3.93
C PHE A 228 13.24 -9.34 -2.85
N ASP A 229 14.51 -9.01 -2.77
CA ASP A 229 15.40 -9.57 -1.75
C ASP A 229 15.18 -8.89 -0.39
N PHE A 230 14.10 -9.33 0.28
CA PHE A 230 13.80 -8.86 1.63
C PHE A 230 14.84 -9.31 2.66
N GLY A 231 15.59 -10.38 2.41
CA GLY A 231 16.67 -10.83 3.27
C GLY A 231 17.77 -9.79 3.33
N SER A 232 18.29 -9.37 2.20
CA SER A 232 19.30 -8.30 2.14
C SER A 232 18.78 -6.97 2.68
N TYR A 233 17.51 -6.63 2.44
CA TYR A 233 16.90 -5.43 2.99
C TYR A 233 16.78 -5.49 4.51
N ALA A 234 16.36 -6.63 5.07
CA ALA A 234 16.27 -6.83 6.52
C ALA A 234 17.65 -6.69 7.20
N MET A 235 18.70 -7.23 6.59
CA MET A 235 20.08 -7.03 7.09
C MET A 235 20.47 -5.55 7.07
N SER A 236 20.07 -4.80 6.03
CA SER A 236 20.26 -3.35 5.98
C SER A 236 19.48 -2.64 7.09
N MET A 237 18.25 -3.04 7.40
CA MET A 237 17.47 -2.49 8.52
C MET A 237 18.23 -2.67 9.84
N VAL A 238 18.74 -3.87 10.12
CA VAL A 238 19.52 -4.17 11.34
C VAL A 238 20.79 -3.30 11.40
N SER A 239 21.51 -3.14 10.30
CA SER A 239 22.72 -2.31 10.26
C SER A 239 22.44 -0.82 10.53
N HIS A 240 21.19 -0.37 10.30
CA HIS A 240 20.73 1.00 10.63
C HIS A 240 20.02 1.07 12.01
N GLY A 241 20.14 0.02 12.84
CA GLY A 241 19.59 0.00 14.18
C GLY A 241 18.07 -0.14 14.23
N VAL A 242 17.49 -0.81 13.27
CA VAL A 242 16.07 -1.17 13.25
C VAL A 242 15.93 -2.61 13.72
N ASP A 243 15.16 -2.84 14.79
CA ASP A 243 14.85 -4.17 15.28
C ASP A 243 13.83 -4.85 14.35
N LEU A 244 14.16 -6.06 13.91
CA LEU A 244 13.24 -6.83 13.07
C LEU A 244 12.14 -7.48 13.93
N PRO A 245 10.86 -7.38 13.52
CA PRO A 245 9.80 -8.06 14.23
C PRO A 245 9.91 -9.58 14.08
N ALA A 246 9.49 -10.32 15.12
CA ALA A 246 9.62 -11.78 15.19
C ALA A 246 9.01 -12.51 13.98
N TRP A 247 7.89 -12.02 13.43
CA TRP A 247 7.26 -12.61 12.25
C TRP A 247 8.12 -12.47 10.97
N LEU A 248 8.88 -11.39 10.84
CA LEU A 248 9.78 -11.19 9.70
C LEU A 248 11.01 -12.09 9.83
N LEU A 249 11.57 -12.21 11.04
CA LEU A 249 12.62 -13.19 11.34
C LEU A 249 12.16 -14.62 11.03
N PHE A 250 10.92 -14.97 11.43
CA PHE A 250 10.34 -16.26 11.11
C PHE A 250 10.27 -16.50 9.60
N LEU A 251 9.74 -15.54 8.82
CA LEU A 251 9.63 -15.68 7.34
C LEU A 251 10.99 -15.76 6.63
N LEU A 252 12.02 -15.10 7.15
CA LEU A 252 13.34 -15.07 6.53
C LEU A 252 14.20 -16.29 6.88
N PHE A 253 13.96 -16.93 8.02
CA PHE A 253 14.82 -17.98 8.57
C PHE A 253 14.08 -19.30 8.89
N SER A 254 12.80 -19.42 8.54
CA SER A 254 12.10 -20.72 8.58
C SER A 254 12.37 -21.47 7.28
N ASP A 255 13.11 -22.56 7.37
CA ASP A 255 13.33 -23.51 6.28
C ASP A 255 12.02 -24.20 5.84
#